data_9df719a1c5b51e671ab492d66d78fb83
#
_entry.id   9df719a1c5b51e671ab492d66d78fb83
#
_cell.length_a   1.000
_cell.length_b   1.000
_cell.length_c   1.000
_cell.angle_alpha   90.00
_cell.angle_beta   90.00
_cell.angle_gamma   90.00
#
_symmetry.space_group_name_H-M   'P 1'
#
loop_
_entity.id
_entity.type
_entity.pdbx_description
1 polymer ?
#
loop_
_entity_poly.entity_id
_entity_poly.type
_entity_poly.pdbx_seq_one_letter_code
_entity_poly.pdbx_strand_id
1 'polypeptide(L)'
;VAETLRHAGCSAEVSSIGELDAALTAGFDAADIIYTGPGKTDEEIVHALTSGVREFSTESRTDLQRLSTLAEGLSIQIGILLRVNSESAPGAAGMRMTGASSQFGIDTGTVPLTREDIDLPSIEVHGFHFYPLSNACPQLQMTHHWPTRRSVEEGVEEKTESANGMQDP
;
A
#
# COMPACT_ATOMS: atom_id res chain seq x y z
N VAL A 1 -15.30 -18.89 0.11
CA VAL A 1 -14.63 -18.00 -0.86
C VAL A 1 -13.23 -17.66 -0.37
N ALA A 2 -13.05 -17.09 0.84
CA ALA A 2 -11.74 -16.70 1.36
C ALA A 2 -10.74 -17.89 1.41
N GLU A 3 -11.15 -19.02 1.97
CA GLU A 3 -10.34 -20.24 1.99
C GLU A 3 -9.93 -20.70 0.59
N THR A 4 -10.84 -20.62 -0.39
CA THR A 4 -10.55 -20.99 -1.79
C THR A 4 -9.48 -20.10 -2.39
N LEU A 5 -9.55 -18.78 -2.15
CA LEU A 5 -8.56 -17.81 -2.63
C LEU A 5 -7.20 -18.06 -1.95
N ARG A 6 -7.19 -18.31 -0.65
CA ARG A 6 -5.96 -18.66 0.07
C ARG A 6 -5.30 -19.92 -0.52
N HIS A 7 -6.07 -20.99 -0.76
CA HIS A 7 -5.53 -22.21 -1.37
C HIS A 7 -5.02 -21.98 -2.80
N ALA A 8 -5.52 -20.95 -3.48
CA ALA A 8 -5.02 -20.53 -4.79
C ALA A 8 -3.77 -19.65 -4.72
N GLY A 9 -3.23 -19.39 -3.51
CA GLY A 9 -2.02 -18.60 -3.32
C GLY A 9 -2.26 -17.08 -3.30
N CYS A 10 -3.51 -16.62 -3.10
CA CYS A 10 -3.78 -15.21 -2.93
C CYS A 10 -3.39 -14.75 -1.51
N SER A 11 -2.88 -13.53 -1.39
CA SER A 11 -2.76 -12.79 -0.14
C SER A 11 -4.07 -12.07 0.18
N ALA A 12 -4.23 -11.55 1.41
CA ALA A 12 -5.41 -10.81 1.81
C ALA A 12 -5.09 -9.32 2.01
N GLU A 13 -5.96 -8.47 1.52
CA GLU A 13 -6.03 -7.05 1.85
C GLU A 13 -7.27 -6.83 2.72
N VAL A 14 -7.09 -6.17 3.88
CA VAL A 14 -8.15 -5.93 4.85
C VAL A 14 -8.16 -4.46 5.28
N SER A 15 -9.34 -3.94 5.62
CA SER A 15 -9.54 -2.54 5.99
C SER A 15 -10.35 -2.36 7.27
N SER A 16 -10.60 -3.45 8.01
CA SER A 16 -11.31 -3.45 9.29
C SER A 16 -10.92 -4.67 10.14
N ILE A 17 -11.18 -4.60 11.45
CA ILE A 17 -10.99 -5.75 12.37
C ILE A 17 -11.81 -6.95 11.90
N GLY A 18 -13.06 -6.73 11.50
CA GLY A 18 -13.92 -7.83 11.05
C GLY A 18 -13.38 -8.55 9.82
N GLU A 19 -12.78 -7.83 8.86
CA GLU A 19 -12.11 -8.43 7.70
C GLU A 19 -10.83 -9.15 8.11
N LEU A 20 -10.03 -8.59 9.03
CA LEU A 20 -8.85 -9.23 9.57
C LEU A 20 -9.18 -10.55 10.24
N ASP A 21 -10.16 -10.55 11.15
CA ASP A 21 -10.60 -11.75 11.88
C ASP A 21 -11.14 -12.81 10.91
N ALA A 22 -11.87 -12.40 9.88
CA ALA A 22 -12.35 -13.29 8.84
C ALA A 22 -11.21 -13.90 8.01
N ALA A 23 -10.18 -13.12 7.66
CA ALA A 23 -9.00 -13.60 6.96
C ALA A 23 -8.21 -14.60 7.81
N LEU A 24 -7.94 -14.28 9.07
CA LEU A 24 -7.26 -15.17 10.01
C LEU A 24 -8.05 -16.48 10.23
N THR A 25 -9.38 -16.38 10.36
CA THR A 25 -10.26 -17.55 10.49
C THR A 25 -10.23 -18.43 9.24
N ALA A 26 -10.09 -17.84 8.05
CA ALA A 26 -9.93 -18.55 6.78
C ALA A 26 -8.51 -19.16 6.63
N GLY A 27 -7.62 -18.92 7.59
CA GLY A 27 -6.28 -19.49 7.68
C GLY A 27 -5.23 -18.73 6.87
N PHE A 28 -5.44 -17.46 6.52
CA PHE A 28 -4.36 -16.63 6.02
C PHE A 28 -3.31 -16.43 7.11
N ASP A 29 -2.03 -16.44 6.72
CA ASP A 29 -0.97 -16.03 7.62
C ASP A 29 -1.05 -14.50 7.82
N ALA A 30 -0.99 -14.07 9.07
CA ALA A 30 -1.03 -12.64 9.38
C ALA A 30 0.10 -11.85 8.70
N ALA A 31 1.26 -12.47 8.49
CA ALA A 31 2.40 -11.88 7.81
C ALA A 31 2.15 -11.63 6.30
N ASP A 32 1.20 -12.35 5.71
CA ASP A 32 0.80 -12.19 4.30
C ASP A 32 -0.42 -11.26 4.12
N ILE A 33 -0.89 -10.66 5.22
CA ILE A 33 -2.03 -9.73 5.21
C ILE A 33 -1.51 -8.28 5.12
N ILE A 34 -2.10 -7.50 4.20
CA ILE A 34 -1.90 -6.06 4.12
C ILE A 34 -3.09 -5.36 4.78
N TYR A 35 -2.84 -4.52 5.78
CA TYR A 35 -3.89 -3.70 6.40
C TYR A 35 -3.95 -2.32 5.76
N THR A 36 -5.09 -1.96 5.19
CA THR A 36 -5.30 -0.73 4.41
C THR A 36 -6.40 0.16 5.01
N GLY A 37 -6.73 1.25 4.32
CA GLY A 37 -7.85 2.14 4.65
C GLY A 37 -7.46 3.36 5.47
N PRO A 38 -8.17 4.50 5.26
CA PRO A 38 -7.87 5.78 5.92
C PRO A 38 -8.45 5.90 7.33
N GLY A 39 -9.35 5.00 7.71
CA GLY A 39 -10.11 5.05 8.96
C GLY A 39 -9.55 4.19 10.09
N LYS A 40 -8.32 3.68 9.99
CA LYS A 40 -7.71 2.85 11.05
C LYS A 40 -7.71 3.58 12.39
N THR A 41 -8.32 2.99 13.42
CA THR A 41 -8.20 3.46 14.80
C THR A 41 -6.94 2.91 15.46
N ASP A 42 -6.53 3.47 16.59
CA ASP A 42 -5.37 2.99 17.34
C ASP A 42 -5.59 1.55 17.83
N GLU A 43 -6.82 1.24 18.27
CA GLU A 43 -7.22 -0.10 18.69
C GLU A 43 -7.12 -1.11 17.54
N GLU A 44 -7.55 -0.74 16.33
CA GLU A 44 -7.44 -1.58 15.14
C GLU A 44 -5.98 -1.84 14.75
N ILE A 45 -5.14 -0.81 14.80
CA ILE A 45 -3.70 -0.95 14.52
C ILE A 45 -3.04 -1.87 15.55
N VAL A 46 -3.30 -1.67 16.85
CA VAL A 46 -2.76 -2.52 17.93
C VAL A 46 -3.25 -3.95 17.77
N HIS A 47 -4.54 -4.15 17.45
CA HIS A 47 -5.08 -5.49 17.21
C HIS A 47 -4.37 -6.18 16.04
N ALA A 48 -4.20 -5.48 14.91
CA ALA A 48 -3.51 -6.02 13.73
C ALA A 48 -2.05 -6.37 14.05
N LEU A 49 -1.30 -5.48 14.72
CA LEU A 49 0.09 -5.70 15.13
C LEU A 49 0.25 -6.92 16.05
N THR A 50 -0.64 -7.02 17.05
CA THR A 50 -0.61 -8.15 18.02
C THR A 50 -1.08 -9.46 17.41
N SER A 51 -1.91 -9.41 16.37
CA SER A 51 -2.32 -10.57 15.57
C SER A 51 -1.24 -11.05 14.59
N GLY A 52 -0.16 -10.29 14.41
CA GLY A 52 0.96 -10.69 13.57
C GLY A 52 1.03 -9.98 12.22
N VAL A 53 0.12 -9.04 11.90
CA VAL A 53 0.21 -8.23 10.67
C VAL A 53 1.48 -7.38 10.71
N ARG A 54 2.19 -7.33 9.57
CA ARG A 54 3.46 -6.61 9.44
C ARG A 54 3.50 -5.66 8.26
N GLU A 55 2.49 -5.64 7.40
CA GLU A 55 2.42 -4.77 6.24
C GLU A 55 1.19 -3.86 6.32
N PHE A 56 1.40 -2.54 6.22
CA PHE A 56 0.34 -1.54 6.31
C PHE A 56 0.39 -0.58 5.13
N SER A 57 -0.76 -0.22 4.59
CA SER A 57 -0.88 0.91 3.68
C SER A 57 -1.19 2.18 4.47
N THR A 58 -0.47 3.26 4.21
CA THR A 58 -0.68 4.56 4.84
C THR A 58 -1.27 5.56 3.86
N GLU A 59 -2.27 6.30 4.36
CA GLU A 59 -3.05 7.24 3.56
C GLU A 59 -2.60 8.70 3.75
N SER A 60 -1.79 8.97 4.80
CA SER A 60 -1.34 10.32 5.13
C SER A 60 -0.09 10.30 6.02
N ARG A 61 0.57 11.48 6.13
CA ARG A 61 1.68 11.69 7.06
C ARG A 61 1.29 11.41 8.51
N THR A 62 0.11 11.84 8.93
CA THR A 62 -0.42 11.60 10.28
C THR A 62 -0.62 10.11 10.55
N ASP A 63 -1.16 9.37 9.57
CA ASP A 63 -1.34 7.93 9.68
C ASP A 63 0.01 7.20 9.80
N LEU A 64 1.01 7.64 9.04
CA LEU A 64 2.37 7.11 9.11
C LEU A 64 3.01 7.32 10.49
N GLN A 65 2.89 8.52 11.07
CA GLN A 65 3.38 8.83 12.41
C GLN A 65 2.70 8.00 13.49
N ARG A 66 1.37 7.79 13.37
CA ARG A 66 0.61 6.94 14.30
C ARG A 66 1.07 5.49 14.25
N LEU A 67 1.22 4.93 13.05
CA LEU A 67 1.73 3.57 12.84
C LEU A 67 3.12 3.41 13.46
N SER A 68 4.04 4.37 13.24
CA SER A 68 5.35 4.38 13.86
C SER A 68 5.28 4.35 15.38
N THR A 69 4.49 5.26 15.98
CA THR A 69 4.38 5.39 17.43
C THR A 69 3.83 4.11 18.07
N LEU A 70 2.80 3.51 17.49
CA LEU A 70 2.17 2.29 18.02
C LEU A 70 3.07 1.07 17.84
N ALA A 71 3.74 0.96 16.70
CA ALA A 71 4.68 -0.13 16.43
C ALA A 71 5.91 -0.04 17.35
N GLU A 72 6.46 1.16 17.55
CA GLU A 72 7.57 1.41 18.48
C GLU A 72 7.18 1.05 19.93
N GLY A 73 5.99 1.47 20.37
CA GLY A 73 5.46 1.14 21.70
C GLY A 73 5.33 -0.35 21.96
N LEU A 74 5.14 -1.15 20.92
CA LEU A 74 5.08 -2.61 20.97
C LEU A 74 6.43 -3.28 20.64
N SER A 75 7.46 -2.51 20.28
CA SER A 75 8.77 -3.02 19.81
C SER A 75 8.63 -3.93 18.57
N ILE A 76 7.73 -3.58 17.66
CA ILE A 76 7.45 -4.32 16.43
C ILE A 76 7.96 -3.50 15.25
N GLN A 77 8.66 -4.15 14.31
CA GLN A 77 9.01 -3.56 13.00
C GLN A 77 7.90 -3.85 11.99
N ILE A 78 7.55 -2.85 11.18
CA ILE A 78 6.50 -2.96 10.16
C ILE A 78 6.96 -2.40 8.80
N GLY A 79 6.46 -3.02 7.74
CA GLY A 79 6.55 -2.54 6.37
C GLY A 79 5.42 -1.59 6.03
N ILE A 80 5.73 -0.57 5.25
CA ILE A 80 4.78 0.46 4.84
C ILE A 80 4.70 0.55 3.32
N LEU A 81 3.47 0.52 2.81
CA LEU A 81 3.15 0.94 1.47
C LEU A 81 2.54 2.35 1.51
N LEU A 82 3.21 3.30 0.89
CA LEU A 82 2.70 4.67 0.78
C LEU A 82 1.60 4.72 -0.28
N ARG A 83 0.36 4.98 0.12
CA ARG A 83 -0.72 5.13 -0.85
C ARG A 83 -0.64 6.47 -1.53
N VAL A 84 -0.45 6.42 -2.84
CA VAL A 84 -0.26 7.60 -3.68
C VAL A 84 -1.53 7.88 -4.49
N ASN A 85 -1.98 9.12 -4.41
CA ASN A 85 -3.08 9.63 -5.21
C ASN A 85 -2.54 10.24 -6.50
N SER A 86 -2.93 9.67 -7.65
CA SER A 86 -2.52 10.15 -8.96
C SER A 86 -3.39 11.32 -9.41
N GLU A 87 -2.79 12.39 -9.95
CA GLU A 87 -3.50 13.53 -10.52
C GLU A 87 -4.33 13.17 -11.77
N SER A 88 -3.98 12.08 -12.44
CA SER A 88 -4.63 11.62 -13.67
C SER A 88 -5.51 10.40 -13.38
N ALA A 89 -6.82 10.61 -13.19
CA ALA A 89 -7.79 9.52 -13.19
C ALA A 89 -8.38 9.33 -14.59
N PRO A 90 -8.43 8.09 -15.14
CA PRO A 90 -9.19 7.83 -16.35
C PRO A 90 -10.68 8.12 -16.11
N GLY A 91 -11.30 8.90 -17.01
CA GLY A 91 -12.59 9.57 -16.83
C GLY A 91 -13.87 8.73 -16.77
N ALA A 92 -13.86 7.46 -16.38
CA ALA A 92 -15.04 6.58 -16.44
C ALA A 92 -15.27 5.69 -15.22
N ALA A 93 -14.91 6.12 -14.01
CA ALA A 93 -15.18 5.36 -12.78
C ALA A 93 -16.42 5.91 -12.06
N GLY A 94 -17.29 5.02 -11.59
CA GLY A 94 -18.49 5.38 -10.83
C GLY A 94 -18.18 5.99 -9.45
N MET A 95 -16.97 5.77 -8.92
CA MET A 95 -16.44 6.41 -7.72
C MET A 95 -15.01 6.86 -7.99
N ARG A 96 -14.75 8.16 -7.84
CA ARG A 96 -13.41 8.73 -8.00
C ARG A 96 -12.60 8.46 -6.73
N MET A 97 -11.58 7.62 -6.85
CA MET A 97 -10.62 7.33 -5.79
C MET A 97 -9.32 8.13 -5.97
N THR A 98 -9.14 8.79 -7.12
CA THR A 98 -7.98 9.60 -7.50
C THR A 98 -8.38 10.77 -8.40
N GLY A 99 -7.52 11.75 -8.60
CA GLY A 99 -7.74 12.87 -9.54
C GLY A 99 -8.48 14.07 -8.96
N ALA A 100 -8.73 14.08 -7.65
CA ALA A 100 -9.16 15.24 -6.86
C ALA A 100 -8.69 15.01 -5.43
N SER A 101 -8.55 16.06 -4.62
CA SER A 101 -8.26 15.93 -3.19
C SER A 101 -9.28 14.98 -2.56
N SER A 102 -8.83 13.88 -2.00
CA SER A 102 -9.66 12.84 -1.42
C SER A 102 -9.09 12.40 -0.08
N GLN A 103 -9.91 11.72 0.73
CA GLN A 103 -9.47 11.10 1.99
C GLN A 103 -8.52 9.91 1.77
N PHE A 104 -8.33 9.47 0.51
CA PHE A 104 -7.54 8.32 0.15
C PHE A 104 -6.21 8.76 -0.47
N GLY A 105 -5.12 8.36 0.18
CA GLY A 105 -3.78 8.51 -0.35
C GLY A 105 -3.18 9.91 -0.23
N ILE A 106 -1.87 9.97 -0.40
CA ILE A 106 -1.05 11.17 -0.34
C ILE A 106 -1.06 11.82 -1.72
N ASP A 107 -1.51 13.09 -1.79
CA ASP A 107 -1.48 13.89 -3.01
C ASP A 107 -0.04 14.27 -3.36
N THR A 108 0.48 13.77 -4.47
CA THR A 108 1.85 14.05 -4.93
C THR A 108 2.06 15.50 -5.39
N GLY A 109 0.98 16.21 -5.75
CA GLY A 109 1.05 17.60 -6.22
C GLY A 109 1.03 18.66 -5.13
N THR A 110 0.51 18.35 -3.94
CA THR A 110 0.25 19.37 -2.90
C THR A 110 1.26 19.38 -1.77
N VAL A 111 1.71 18.24 -1.28
CA VAL A 111 2.70 18.17 -0.18
C VAL A 111 3.60 16.96 -0.40
N PRO A 112 4.77 17.13 -1.02
CA PRO A 112 5.70 16.03 -1.18
C PRO A 112 6.15 15.51 0.19
N LEU A 113 6.17 14.18 0.36
CA LEU A 113 6.81 13.56 1.51
C LEU A 113 8.31 13.80 1.42
N THR A 114 8.88 14.25 2.53
CA THR A 114 10.34 14.38 2.69
C THR A 114 10.92 13.09 3.24
N ARG A 115 12.25 12.96 3.18
CA ARG A 115 12.93 11.82 3.79
C ARG A 115 12.68 11.76 5.30
N GLU A 116 12.62 12.90 5.97
CA GLU A 116 12.35 13.00 7.41
C GLU A 116 10.95 12.50 7.78
N ASP A 117 9.98 12.59 6.85
CA ASP A 117 8.62 12.10 7.08
C ASP A 117 8.53 10.57 7.08
N ILE A 118 9.45 9.90 6.39
CA ILE A 118 9.45 8.44 6.19
C ILE A 118 10.54 7.72 7.01
N ASP A 119 11.54 8.46 7.49
CA ASP A 119 12.62 7.92 8.34
C ASP A 119 12.19 7.93 9.81
N LEU A 120 11.19 7.13 10.13
CA LEU A 120 10.56 7.05 11.44
C LEU A 120 10.90 5.72 12.14
N PRO A 121 10.92 5.69 13.48
CA PRO A 121 11.14 4.46 14.24
C PRO A 121 10.17 3.35 13.89
N SER A 122 10.65 2.11 13.90
CA SER A 122 9.85 0.89 13.68
C SER A 122 9.14 0.81 12.34
N ILE A 123 9.55 1.62 11.35
CA ILE A 123 8.97 1.66 10.00
C ILE A 123 10.05 1.38 8.95
N GLU A 124 9.70 0.57 7.97
CA GLU A 124 10.43 0.40 6.73
C GLU A 124 9.50 0.63 5.54
N VAL A 125 9.85 1.54 4.63
CA VAL A 125 9.04 1.80 3.43
C VAL A 125 9.37 0.75 2.38
N HIS A 126 8.40 -0.14 2.09
CA HIS A 126 8.55 -1.23 1.12
C HIS A 126 8.13 -0.82 -0.29
N GLY A 127 7.35 0.27 -0.44
CA GLY A 127 6.93 0.72 -1.77
C GLY A 127 5.72 1.64 -1.74
N PHE A 128 4.99 1.59 -2.87
CA PHE A 128 3.82 2.42 -3.09
C PHE A 128 2.57 1.57 -3.31
N HIS A 129 1.44 2.06 -2.81
CA HIS A 129 0.13 1.50 -3.05
C HIS A 129 -0.65 2.42 -3.99
N PHE A 130 -1.05 1.90 -5.15
CA PHE A 130 -1.87 2.61 -6.13
C PHE A 130 -3.23 1.94 -6.25
N TYR A 131 -4.28 2.71 -6.06
CA TYR A 131 -5.66 2.25 -6.24
C TYR A 131 -6.42 3.21 -7.16
N PRO A 132 -6.14 3.17 -8.47
CA PRO A 132 -6.61 4.19 -9.42
C PRO A 132 -8.11 4.14 -9.70
N LEU A 133 -8.75 2.97 -9.60
CA LEU A 133 -10.13 2.76 -10.00
C LEU A 133 -10.87 1.80 -9.06
N SER A 134 -12.11 2.16 -8.70
CA SER A 134 -13.07 1.26 -8.07
C SER A 134 -14.28 1.07 -8.99
N ASN A 135 -14.84 -0.14 -9.04
CA ASN A 135 -15.98 -0.49 -9.89
C ASN A 135 -15.77 -0.16 -11.38
N ALA A 136 -14.55 -0.41 -11.88
CA ALA A 136 -14.24 -0.20 -13.29
C ALA A 136 -15.01 -1.17 -14.18
N CYS A 137 -15.47 -0.66 -15.34
CA CYS A 137 -16.08 -1.50 -16.37
C CYS A 137 -15.05 -2.55 -16.87
N PRO A 138 -15.42 -3.81 -17.07
CA PRO A 138 -14.51 -4.89 -17.49
C PRO A 138 -13.67 -4.55 -18.74
N GLN A 139 -14.20 -3.72 -19.65
CA GLN A 139 -13.48 -3.30 -20.85
C GLN A 139 -12.28 -2.39 -20.56
N LEU A 140 -12.25 -1.68 -19.43
CA LEU A 140 -11.14 -0.82 -19.03
C LEU A 140 -10.03 -1.57 -18.28
N GLN A 141 -10.33 -2.73 -17.70
CA GLN A 141 -9.37 -3.54 -16.95
C GLN A 141 -8.36 -4.26 -17.83
N MET A 142 -8.67 -4.45 -19.12
CA MET A 142 -7.86 -5.28 -20.03
C MET A 142 -6.68 -4.53 -20.67
N THR A 143 -6.56 -3.22 -20.53
CA THR A 143 -5.55 -2.41 -21.24
C THR A 143 -4.36 -1.98 -20.39
N HIS A 144 -4.39 -2.19 -19.08
CA HIS A 144 -3.29 -1.84 -18.20
C HIS A 144 -2.66 -3.08 -17.58
N HIS A 145 -1.52 -3.48 -18.15
CA HIS A 145 -0.65 -4.48 -17.54
C HIS A 145 0.02 -3.84 -16.33
N TRP A 146 -0.36 -4.27 -15.13
CA TRP A 146 0.28 -3.82 -13.90
C TRP A 146 1.65 -4.49 -13.78
N PRO A 147 2.75 -3.73 -13.67
CA PRO A 147 4.05 -4.35 -13.46
C PRO A 147 4.06 -5.09 -12.11
N THR A 148 4.41 -6.35 -12.15
CA THR A 148 4.67 -7.13 -10.94
C THR A 148 5.93 -6.59 -10.26
N ARG A 149 6.11 -6.84 -8.96
CA ARG A 149 7.30 -6.43 -8.19
C ARG A 149 8.61 -6.72 -8.95
N ARG A 150 8.69 -7.87 -9.63
CA ARG A 150 9.83 -8.30 -10.43
C ARG A 150 10.12 -7.39 -11.64
N SER A 151 9.09 -6.91 -12.32
CA SER A 151 9.24 -6.02 -13.49
C SER A 151 9.61 -4.58 -13.10
N VAL A 152 9.37 -4.18 -11.86
CA VAL A 152 9.83 -2.86 -11.35
C VAL A 152 11.34 -2.91 -11.04
N GLU A 153 11.83 -4.01 -10.47
CA GLU A 153 13.25 -4.21 -10.19
C GLU A 153 14.06 -4.24 -11.49
N GLU A 154 13.62 -5.00 -12.50
CA GLU A 154 14.25 -5.07 -13.82
C GLU A 154 14.25 -3.69 -14.55
N GLY A 155 13.17 -2.90 -14.42
CA GLY A 155 13.08 -1.57 -15.05
C GLY A 155 13.93 -0.50 -14.37
N VAL A 156 14.33 -0.68 -13.12
CA VAL A 156 15.25 0.22 -12.40
C VAL A 156 16.69 -0.07 -12.80
N GLU A 157 17.07 -1.35 -12.99
CA GLU A 157 18.39 -1.74 -13.45
C GLU A 157 18.67 -1.25 -14.89
N GLU A 158 17.69 -1.38 -15.80
CA GLU A 158 17.84 -0.94 -17.19
C GLU A 158 18.02 0.58 -17.32
N LYS A 159 17.38 1.38 -16.45
CA LYS A 159 17.59 2.84 -16.44
C LYS A 159 18.92 3.28 -15.84
N THR A 160 19.49 2.52 -14.90
CA THR A 160 20.80 2.81 -14.32
C THR A 160 21.94 2.48 -15.27
N GLU A 161 21.83 1.42 -16.07
CA GLU A 161 22.81 1.10 -17.09
C GLU A 161 22.82 2.12 -18.25
N SER A 162 21.64 2.60 -18.67
CA SER A 162 21.53 3.63 -19.72
C SER A 162 22.08 4.99 -19.30
N ALA A 163 22.05 5.32 -18.01
CA ALA A 163 22.60 6.58 -17.49
C ALA A 163 24.13 6.57 -17.35
N ASN A 164 24.75 5.39 -17.20
CA ASN A 164 26.20 5.24 -17.07
C ASN A 164 26.92 5.12 -18.44
N GLY A 165 26.21 4.95 -19.54
CA GLY A 165 26.76 4.78 -20.88
C GLY A 165 27.04 6.08 -21.65
N MET A 166 26.83 7.28 -21.06
CA MET A 166 26.98 8.57 -21.74
C MET A 166 28.05 9.45 -21.06
N GLN A 167 29.29 8.92 -20.99
CA GLN A 167 30.49 9.73 -20.80
C GLN A 167 31.53 9.30 -21.85
N ASP A 168 31.79 10.26 -22.73
CA ASP A 168 32.98 10.62 -23.49
C ASP A 168 32.87 10.55 -25.03
N PRO A 169 33.65 11.37 -25.72
CA PRO A 169 34.75 12.26 -25.33
C PRO A 169 34.47 13.74 -25.46
#